data_00f070314c59231b32f838cccb469b9c
#
_entry.id   00f070314c59231b32f838cccb469b9c
#
_cell.length_a   1.000
_cell.length_b   1.000
_cell.length_c   1.000
_cell.angle_alpha   90.00
_cell.angle_beta   90.00
_cell.angle_gamma   90.00
#
_symmetry.space_group_name_H-M   'P 1'
#
loop_
_entity.id
_entity.type
_entity.pdbx_description
1 polymer ?
#
loop_
_entity_poly.entity_id
_entity_poly.type
_entity_poly.pdbx_seq_one_letter_code
_entity_poly.pdbx_strand_id
1 'polypeptide(L)'
;MVPLLRTASQRLSAMAAAEGPSVAGPLSAAFVTCPSQTVAREIARALVEKRLAACVNIVPQITSIYEWKGKIEEDSEVLLMIKTRTSRISALADFVRSVHPYEVAEVIAVPIQDGNPPYLKWVAETVPE
;
A
#
# COMPACT_ATOMS: atom_id res chain seq x y z
N MET A 1 -2.32 13.86 -2.18
CA MET A 1 -3.26 12.76 -2.10
C MET A 1 -4.69 13.22 -2.05
N VAL A 2 -5.11 13.94 -1.04
CA VAL A 2 -6.43 14.56 -1.08
C VAL A 2 -6.27 15.90 -1.79
N PRO A 3 -6.87 16.07 -2.96
CA PRO A 3 -6.55 17.20 -3.83
C PRO A 3 -7.10 18.55 -3.38
N LEU A 4 -8.04 18.56 -2.44
CA LEU A 4 -8.66 19.81 -2.02
C LEU A 4 -8.29 20.15 -0.57
N LEU A 5 -7.86 21.39 -0.37
CA LEU A 5 -7.69 21.92 0.97
C LEU A 5 -9.07 22.24 1.55
N ARG A 6 -9.36 21.70 2.71
CA ARG A 6 -10.61 21.97 3.42
C ARG A 6 -10.42 23.10 4.41
N THR A 7 -11.47 23.87 4.63
CA THR A 7 -11.51 24.84 5.72
C THR A 7 -11.45 24.09 7.06
N ALA A 8 -11.11 24.79 8.13
CA ALA A 8 -11.11 24.21 9.48
C ALA A 8 -12.47 23.61 9.85
N SER A 9 -13.55 24.31 9.48
CA SER A 9 -14.92 23.83 9.74
C SER A 9 -15.24 22.53 8.99
N GLN A 10 -14.84 22.44 7.72
CA GLN A 10 -15.03 21.25 6.92
C GLN A 10 -14.23 20.06 7.46
N ARG A 11 -13.01 20.32 7.96
CA ARG A 11 -12.17 19.28 8.57
C ARG A 11 -12.80 18.74 9.84
N LEU A 12 -13.31 19.60 10.71
CA LEU A 12 -13.98 19.19 11.94
C LEU A 12 -15.24 18.39 11.64
N SER A 13 -16.05 18.81 10.68
CA SER A 13 -17.25 18.07 10.27
C SER A 13 -16.91 16.69 9.71
N ALA A 14 -15.86 16.60 8.91
CA ALA A 14 -15.41 15.32 8.34
C ALA A 14 -14.91 14.37 9.43
N MET A 15 -14.18 14.88 10.42
CA MET A 15 -13.70 14.08 11.55
C MET A 15 -14.86 13.59 12.42
N ALA A 16 -15.81 14.47 12.75
CA ALA A 16 -16.98 14.09 13.51
C ALA A 16 -17.82 13.02 12.80
N ALA A 17 -18.00 13.17 11.49
CA ALA A 17 -18.73 12.18 10.69
C ALA A 17 -18.01 10.83 10.63
N ALA A 18 -16.68 10.83 10.80
CA ALA A 18 -15.87 9.61 10.74
C ALA A 18 -15.68 8.94 12.11
N GLU A 19 -16.19 9.54 13.20
CA GLU A 19 -16.02 9.03 14.57
C GLU A 19 -16.96 7.89 14.94
N GLY A 20 -17.90 7.53 14.10
CA GLY A 20 -18.78 6.39 14.33
C GLY A 20 -18.03 5.05 14.27
N PRO A 21 -18.69 3.94 14.66
CA PRO A 21 -18.09 2.62 14.54
C PRO A 21 -17.55 2.41 13.12
N SER A 22 -16.33 1.98 13.01
CA SER A 22 -15.73 1.72 11.69
C SER A 22 -16.43 0.52 11.06
N VAL A 23 -17.15 0.75 9.96
CA VAL A 23 -17.71 -0.32 9.13
C VAL A 23 -16.73 -0.81 8.08
N ALA A 24 -15.52 -0.23 8.11
CA ALA A 24 -14.53 -0.42 7.06
C ALA A 24 -13.75 -1.74 7.16
N GLY A 25 -13.82 -2.40 8.35
CA GLY A 25 -12.99 -3.57 8.61
C GLY A 25 -11.51 -3.22 8.71
N PRO A 26 -10.65 -4.22 8.94
CA PRO A 26 -9.21 -3.98 9.09
C PRO A 26 -8.56 -3.51 7.81
N LEU A 27 -7.63 -2.57 7.97
CA LEU A 27 -6.79 -2.07 6.89
C LEU A 27 -5.35 -2.46 7.14
N SER A 28 -4.57 -2.58 6.08
CA SER A 28 -3.16 -2.96 6.15
C SER A 28 -2.29 -2.09 5.26
N ALA A 29 -1.03 -1.95 5.68
CA ALA A 29 0.02 -1.43 4.83
C ALA A 29 0.86 -2.61 4.35
N ALA A 30 1.07 -2.72 3.05
CA ALA A 30 1.88 -3.77 2.46
C ALA A 30 3.16 -3.18 1.88
N PHE A 31 4.22 -3.99 1.90
CA PHE A 31 5.53 -3.59 1.42
C PHE A 31 5.97 -4.56 0.33
N VAL A 32 6.40 -3.99 -0.79
CA VAL A 32 6.94 -4.74 -1.94
C VAL A 32 8.21 -4.05 -2.38
N THR A 33 9.29 -4.80 -2.58
CA THR A 33 10.51 -4.25 -3.15
C THR A 33 10.60 -4.58 -4.64
N CYS A 34 11.06 -3.64 -5.43
CA CYS A 34 11.16 -3.75 -6.89
C CYS A 34 12.57 -3.41 -7.35
N PRO A 35 13.03 -3.99 -8.48
CA PRO A 35 14.38 -3.75 -8.97
C PRO A 35 14.58 -2.37 -9.59
N SER A 36 13.53 -1.71 -10.03
CA SER A 36 13.63 -0.44 -10.74
C SER A 36 12.38 0.42 -10.57
N GLN A 37 12.54 1.69 -10.88
CA GLN A 37 11.44 2.65 -10.89
C GLN A 37 10.36 2.27 -11.91
N THR A 38 10.75 1.75 -13.05
CA THR A 38 9.82 1.31 -14.11
C THR A 38 8.94 0.19 -13.63
N VAL A 39 9.53 -0.88 -13.07
CA VAL A 39 8.76 -2.00 -12.51
C VAL A 39 7.86 -1.54 -11.38
N ALA A 40 8.38 -0.69 -10.49
CA ALA A 40 7.61 -0.15 -9.36
C ALA A 40 6.37 0.59 -9.84
N ARG A 41 6.50 1.45 -10.84
CA ARG A 41 5.38 2.22 -11.39
C ARG A 41 4.34 1.33 -12.07
N GLU A 42 4.79 0.33 -12.80
CA GLU A 42 3.89 -0.61 -13.48
C GLU A 42 3.05 -1.39 -12.48
N ILE A 43 3.69 -1.93 -11.44
CA ILE A 43 2.99 -2.69 -10.39
C ILE A 43 2.06 -1.76 -9.61
N ALA A 44 2.55 -0.60 -9.18
CA ALA A 44 1.76 0.36 -8.41
C ALA A 44 0.50 0.79 -9.15
N ARG A 45 0.63 1.15 -10.41
CA ARG A 45 -0.50 1.59 -11.23
C ARG A 45 -1.51 0.45 -11.42
N ALA A 46 -1.03 -0.75 -11.70
CA ALA A 46 -1.91 -1.91 -11.89
C ALA A 46 -2.68 -2.25 -10.62
N LEU A 47 -2.03 -2.17 -9.44
CA LEU A 47 -2.70 -2.43 -8.16
C LEU A 47 -3.85 -1.45 -7.92
N VAL A 48 -3.65 -0.18 -8.22
CA VAL A 48 -4.67 0.85 -8.04
C VAL A 48 -5.79 0.68 -9.09
N GLU A 49 -5.45 0.44 -10.34
CA GLU A 49 -6.42 0.22 -11.42
C GLU A 49 -7.31 -0.99 -11.17
N LYS A 50 -6.75 -2.05 -10.61
CA LYS A 50 -7.49 -3.28 -10.28
C LYS A 50 -8.21 -3.21 -8.94
N ARG A 51 -8.13 -2.08 -8.25
CA ARG A 51 -8.73 -1.88 -6.92
C ARG A 51 -8.24 -2.88 -5.88
N LEU A 52 -7.01 -3.32 -6.00
CA LEU A 52 -6.31 -4.11 -5.00
C LEU A 52 -5.62 -3.22 -3.97
N ALA A 53 -5.44 -1.96 -4.30
CA ALA A 53 -4.88 -0.96 -3.40
C ALA A 53 -5.56 0.39 -3.60
N ALA A 54 -5.72 1.13 -2.51
CA ALA A 54 -6.23 2.50 -2.57
C ALA A 54 -5.11 3.48 -2.94
N CYS A 55 -3.92 3.21 -2.45
CA CYS A 55 -2.76 4.10 -2.63
C CYS A 55 -1.48 3.30 -2.60
N VAL A 56 -0.55 3.67 -3.46
CA VAL A 56 0.81 3.13 -3.43
C VAL A 56 1.78 4.30 -3.45
N ASN A 57 2.61 4.39 -2.42
CA ASN A 57 3.73 5.32 -2.40
C ASN A 57 4.97 4.60 -2.90
N ILE A 58 5.72 5.24 -3.75
CA ILE A 58 6.96 4.72 -4.32
C ILE A 58 8.12 5.43 -3.64
N VAL A 59 8.96 4.67 -2.93
CA VAL A 59 10.15 5.19 -2.25
C VAL A 59 11.36 4.73 -3.04
N PRO A 60 12.01 5.63 -3.78
CA PRO A 60 13.16 5.24 -4.60
C PRO A 60 14.44 5.14 -3.78
N GLN A 61 15.46 4.53 -4.39
CA GLN A 61 16.83 4.54 -3.87
C GLN A 61 16.97 3.98 -2.46
N ILE A 62 16.33 2.85 -2.20
CA ILE A 62 16.62 2.08 -0.99
C ILE A 62 17.75 1.10 -1.27
N THR A 63 18.50 0.73 -0.24
CA THR A 63 19.51 -0.31 -0.32
C THR A 63 19.03 -1.49 0.50
N SER A 64 18.96 -2.65 -0.14
CA SER A 64 18.57 -3.89 0.52
C SER A 64 19.79 -4.78 0.71
N ILE A 65 19.98 -5.26 1.93
CA ILE A 65 21.09 -6.15 2.28
C ILE A 65 20.46 -7.43 2.83
N TYR A 66 20.77 -8.56 2.21
CA TYR A 66 20.11 -9.82 2.54
C TYR A 66 20.99 -11.01 2.17
N GLU A 67 20.64 -12.18 2.71
CA GLU A 67 21.31 -13.43 2.34
C GLU A 67 20.50 -14.12 1.25
N TRP A 68 21.18 -14.52 0.19
CA TRP A 68 20.58 -15.29 -0.89
C TRP A 68 21.54 -16.41 -1.32
N LYS A 69 21.08 -17.65 -1.18
CA LYS A 69 21.85 -18.86 -1.55
C LYS A 69 23.25 -18.88 -0.94
N GLY A 70 23.33 -18.52 0.33
CA GLY A 70 24.56 -18.56 1.12
C GLY A 70 25.47 -17.36 0.96
N LYS A 71 25.04 -16.33 0.23
CA LYS A 71 25.82 -15.11 0.01
C LYS A 71 25.10 -13.88 0.52
N ILE A 72 25.85 -12.91 0.99
CA ILE A 72 25.31 -11.61 1.34
C ILE A 72 25.26 -10.77 0.07
N GLU A 73 24.04 -10.35 -0.27
CA GLU A 73 23.78 -9.50 -1.42
C GLU A 73 23.46 -8.08 -0.96
N GLU A 74 23.79 -7.11 -1.78
CA GLU A 74 23.48 -5.71 -1.54
C GLU A 74 23.00 -5.11 -2.85
N ASP A 75 21.71 -4.73 -2.90
CA ASP A 75 21.07 -4.23 -4.11
C ASP A 75 20.42 -2.88 -3.88
N SER A 76 20.45 -2.05 -4.92
CA SER A 76 19.63 -0.85 -4.97
C SER A 76 18.24 -1.25 -5.44
N GLU A 77 17.22 -0.85 -4.68
CA GLU A 77 15.85 -1.22 -4.96
C GLU A 77 14.90 -0.03 -4.79
N VAL A 78 13.64 -0.25 -5.10
CA VAL A 78 12.54 0.71 -4.92
C VAL A 78 11.49 0.05 -4.03
N LEU A 79 11.01 0.77 -3.02
CA LEU A 79 10.02 0.26 -2.09
C LEU A 79 8.63 0.77 -2.44
N LEU A 80 7.66 -0.13 -2.51
CA LEU A 80 6.25 0.23 -2.58
C LEU A 80 5.65 0.15 -1.18
N MET A 81 5.01 1.24 -0.74
CA MET A 81 4.22 1.28 0.47
C MET A 81 2.76 1.37 0.06
N ILE A 82 2.02 0.30 0.30
CA ILE A 82 0.69 0.07 -0.25
C ILE A 82 -0.34 0.15 0.87
N LYS A 83 -1.43 0.90 0.66
CA LYS A 83 -2.54 0.94 1.63
C LYS A 83 -3.76 0.27 1.02
N THR A 84 -4.31 -0.71 1.74
CA THR A 84 -5.43 -1.52 1.25
C THR A 84 -6.22 -2.13 2.42
N ARG A 85 -7.29 -2.83 2.09
CA ARG A 85 -7.99 -3.67 3.07
C ARG A 85 -7.18 -4.92 3.37
N THR A 86 -7.17 -5.32 4.63
CA THR A 86 -6.51 -6.57 5.04
C THR A 86 -7.06 -7.77 4.26
N SER A 87 -8.36 -7.78 3.97
CA SER A 87 -8.99 -8.84 3.21
C SER A 87 -8.49 -8.98 1.78
N ARG A 88 -7.80 -7.98 1.24
CA ARG A 88 -7.29 -7.98 -0.13
C ARG A 88 -5.82 -8.36 -0.25
N ILE A 89 -5.14 -8.57 0.87
CA ILE A 89 -3.69 -8.87 0.86
C ILE A 89 -3.37 -10.14 0.07
N SER A 90 -4.14 -11.21 0.25
CA SER A 90 -3.92 -12.45 -0.50
C SER A 90 -4.00 -12.25 -2.01
N ALA A 91 -5.04 -11.58 -2.48
CA ALA A 91 -5.21 -11.29 -3.90
C ALA A 91 -4.11 -10.35 -4.43
N LEU A 92 -3.72 -9.38 -3.62
CA LEU A 92 -2.63 -8.46 -3.95
C LEU A 92 -1.32 -9.22 -4.10
N ALA A 93 -1.00 -10.11 -3.16
CA ALA A 93 0.21 -10.92 -3.20
C ALA A 93 0.23 -11.83 -4.43
N ASP A 94 -0.91 -12.46 -4.75
CA ASP A 94 -1.03 -13.31 -5.93
C ASP A 94 -0.77 -12.52 -7.22
N PHE A 95 -1.34 -11.33 -7.32
CA PHE A 95 -1.11 -10.49 -8.48
C PHE A 95 0.35 -10.07 -8.60
N VAL A 96 0.94 -9.61 -7.50
CA VAL A 96 2.36 -9.19 -7.50
C VAL A 96 3.25 -10.34 -7.96
N ARG A 97 3.04 -11.55 -7.42
CA ARG A 97 3.83 -12.73 -7.84
C ARG A 97 3.70 -12.98 -9.34
N SER A 98 2.53 -12.74 -9.92
CA SER A 98 2.28 -13.03 -11.34
C SER A 98 3.02 -12.09 -12.28
N VAL A 99 3.42 -10.90 -11.82
CA VAL A 99 4.04 -9.87 -12.67
C VAL A 99 5.43 -9.44 -12.22
N HIS A 100 5.86 -9.86 -11.02
CA HIS A 100 7.15 -9.47 -10.47
C HIS A 100 8.29 -10.25 -11.13
N PRO A 101 9.42 -9.59 -11.47
CA PRO A 101 10.53 -10.27 -12.14
C PRO A 101 11.36 -11.17 -11.24
N TYR A 102 11.25 -11.06 -9.91
CA TYR A 102 12.05 -11.86 -9.00
C TYR A 102 11.52 -13.28 -8.88
N GLU A 103 12.43 -14.23 -8.64
CA GLU A 103 12.10 -15.61 -8.32
C GLU A 103 11.24 -15.68 -7.05
N VAL A 104 11.62 -14.91 -6.02
CA VAL A 104 10.87 -14.76 -4.78
C VAL A 104 10.67 -13.27 -4.52
N ALA A 105 9.46 -12.79 -4.74
CA ALA A 105 9.11 -11.40 -4.47
C ALA A 105 8.82 -11.20 -2.99
N GLU A 106 9.28 -10.09 -2.41
CA GLU A 106 8.86 -9.68 -1.08
C GLU A 106 7.47 -9.07 -1.16
N VAL A 107 6.53 -9.67 -0.47
CA VAL A 107 5.20 -9.08 -0.23
C VAL A 107 4.85 -9.37 1.21
N ILE A 108 4.90 -8.36 2.04
CA ILE A 108 4.54 -8.48 3.46
C ILE A 108 3.54 -7.40 3.81
N ALA A 109 2.80 -7.61 4.89
CA ALA A 109 1.81 -6.63 5.33
C ALA A 109 1.81 -6.51 6.84
N VAL A 110 1.50 -5.30 7.30
CA VAL A 110 1.29 -5.01 8.71
C VAL A 110 -0.09 -4.36 8.88
N PRO A 111 -0.78 -4.63 10.01
CA PRO A 111 -2.06 -3.97 10.24
C PRO A 111 -1.87 -2.46 10.47
N ILE A 112 -2.79 -1.67 9.95
CA ILE A 112 -2.90 -0.26 10.30
C ILE A 112 -3.78 -0.21 11.54
N GLN A 113 -3.17 0.03 12.69
CA GLN A 113 -3.87 0.01 13.96
C GLN A 113 -4.79 1.23 14.11
N ASP A 114 -4.33 2.39 13.67
CA ASP A 114 -5.05 3.65 13.84
C ASP A 114 -4.58 4.65 12.79
N GLY A 115 -5.33 5.71 12.62
CA GLY A 115 -4.96 6.77 11.69
C GLY A 115 -6.04 7.84 11.60
N ASN A 116 -5.85 8.78 10.69
CA ASN A 116 -6.81 9.85 10.44
C ASN A 116 -8.12 9.25 9.90
N PRO A 117 -9.25 9.34 10.63
CA PRO A 117 -10.49 8.67 10.24
C PRO A 117 -10.97 8.93 8.81
N PRO A 118 -10.97 10.15 8.29
CA PRO A 118 -11.38 10.36 6.89
C PRO A 118 -10.50 9.65 5.87
N TYR A 119 -9.20 9.53 6.16
CA TYR A 119 -8.27 8.82 5.30
C TYR A 119 -8.55 7.32 5.33
N LEU A 120 -8.72 6.76 6.51
CA LEU A 120 -9.02 5.33 6.67
C LEU A 120 -10.34 4.96 5.97
N LYS A 121 -11.34 5.81 6.11
CA LYS A 121 -12.61 5.66 5.42
C LYS A 121 -12.41 5.67 3.89
N TRP A 122 -11.60 6.58 3.39
CA TRP A 122 -11.32 6.67 1.96
C TRP A 122 -10.63 5.40 1.45
N VAL A 123 -9.67 4.85 2.18
CA VAL A 123 -9.02 3.59 1.80
C VAL A 123 -10.05 2.48 1.71
N ALA A 124 -10.90 2.36 2.72
CA ALA A 124 -11.92 1.32 2.78
C ALA A 124 -12.94 1.42 1.65
N GLU A 125 -13.35 2.64 1.31
CA GLU A 125 -14.34 2.86 0.23
C GLU A 125 -13.72 2.67 -1.15
N THR A 126 -12.45 2.94 -1.30
CA THR A 126 -11.74 2.82 -2.58
C THR A 126 -11.46 1.37 -2.95
N VAL A 127 -11.22 0.53 -1.96
CA VAL A 127 -10.90 -0.89 -2.15
C VAL A 127 -12.09 -1.73 -1.74
N PRO A 128 -12.81 -2.37 -2.68
CA PRO A 128 -13.93 -3.26 -2.33
C PRO A 128 -13.42 -4.53 -1.66
N GLU A 129 -14.30 -5.12 -0.88
CA GLU A 129 -14.04 -6.42 -0.25
C GLU A 129 -14.05 -7.56 -1.27
#